data_87538471fe8c6419e9345fcfe485d5cd
#
_entry.id   87538471fe8c6419e9345fcfe485d5cd
#
_cell.length_a   1.000
_cell.length_b   1.000
_cell.length_c   1.000
_cell.angle_alpha   90.00
_cell.angle_beta   90.00
_cell.angle_gamma   90.00
#
_symmetry.space_group_name_H-M   'P 1'
#
loop_
_entity.id
_entity.type
_entity.pdbx_description
1 polymer ?
#
loop_
_entity_poly.entity_id
_entity_poly.type
_entity_poly.pdbx_seq_one_letter_code
_entity_poly.pdbx_strand_id
1 'polypeptide(L)'
;MSLDTSRPEARPERLTAHETRQRLEHERNSRLTQLRAIGEAGQGTEEVMSAQRDTLERVLKEIEAAFTRVEDGSYGVCLGCSMTIPVERLEILPHTRFCVPCQRATA
;
A
#
# COMPACT_ATOMS: atom_id res chain seq x y z
N MET A 1 11.37 31.11 -19.32
CA MET A 1 11.42 30.42 -19.12
C MET A 1 11.22 29.81 -18.41
N SER A 2 11.09 30.02 -18.37
CA SER A 2 10.89 29.30 -17.76
C SER A 2 10.75 28.52 -17.19
N LEU A 3 10.69 28.61 -17.00
CA LEU A 3 10.67 27.81 -16.57
C LEU A 3 10.45 26.89 -16.11
N ASP A 4 10.45 26.93 -15.96
CA ASP A 4 10.38 25.98 -15.69
C ASP A 4 10.06 25.15 -15.57
N THR A 5 10.07 25.42 -15.68
CA THR A 5 9.84 24.62 -15.77
C THR A 5 9.78 23.66 -15.51
N SER A 6 9.92 23.68 -15.36
CA SER A 6 9.93 22.74 -15.24
C SER A 6 9.84 21.90 -14.75
N ARG A 7 9.88 21.72 -14.46
CA ARG A 7 9.89 20.87 -13.98
C ARG A 7 9.23 20.09 -13.75
N PRO A 8 9.03 20.38 -13.80
CA PRO A 8 8.20 19.48 -13.31
C PRO A 8 7.71 18.53 -13.79
N GLU A 9 7.41 18.93 -14.36
CA GLU A 9 7.18 17.71 -14.88
C GLU A 9 7.98 16.69 -14.23
N ALA A 10 8.88 17.10 -13.59
CA ALA A 10 9.63 16.15 -12.85
C ALA A 10 8.74 15.54 -11.82
N ARG A 11 8.49 14.28 -11.95
CA ARG A 11 7.83 13.56 -10.88
C ARG A 11 8.71 13.60 -9.66
N PRO A 12 8.14 13.80 -8.48
CA PRO A 12 8.93 13.68 -7.28
C PRO A 12 9.43 12.25 -7.17
N GLU A 13 10.65 12.09 -6.70
CA GLU A 13 11.22 10.76 -6.54
C GLU A 13 10.57 9.99 -5.42
N ARG A 14 9.80 10.66 -4.60
CA ARG A 14 9.05 10.01 -3.54
C ARG A 14 7.78 10.80 -3.32
N LEU A 15 6.78 10.11 -2.82
CA LEU A 15 5.52 10.72 -2.47
C LEU A 15 5.68 11.54 -1.20
N THR A 16 4.91 12.61 -1.07
CA THR A 16 4.86 13.34 0.19
C THR A 16 4.14 12.48 1.23
N ALA A 17 4.37 12.80 2.51
CA ALA A 17 3.68 12.11 3.57
C ALA A 17 2.17 12.27 3.45
N HIS A 18 1.72 13.45 3.03
CA HIS A 18 0.29 13.71 2.85
C HIS A 18 -0.30 12.81 1.77
N GLU A 19 0.38 12.75 0.62
CA GLU A 19 -0.10 11.91 -0.48
C GLU A 19 -0.12 10.44 -0.09
N THR A 20 0.91 10.00 0.63
CA THR A 20 0.99 8.62 1.08
C THR A 20 -0.15 8.29 2.01
N ARG A 21 -0.45 9.17 2.98
CA ARG A 21 -1.55 8.93 3.91
C ARG A 21 -2.88 8.86 3.17
N GLN A 22 -3.09 9.71 2.17
CA GLN A 22 -4.32 9.67 1.40
C GLN A 22 -4.48 8.36 0.66
N ARG A 23 -3.40 7.85 0.08
CA ARG A 23 -3.44 6.57 -0.63
C ARG A 23 -3.70 5.42 0.32
N LEU A 24 -3.07 5.44 1.48
CA LEU A 24 -3.27 4.40 2.48
C LEU A 24 -4.70 4.44 3.04
N GLU A 25 -5.24 5.62 3.26
CA GLU A 25 -6.62 5.75 3.73
C GLU A 25 -7.60 5.21 2.70
N HIS A 26 -7.36 5.50 1.44
CA HIS A 26 -8.21 4.99 0.37
C HIS A 26 -8.17 3.47 0.35
N GLU A 27 -6.98 2.89 0.44
CA GLU A 27 -6.83 1.44 0.45
C GLU A 27 -7.51 0.83 1.67
N ARG A 28 -7.32 1.45 2.83
CA ARG A 28 -7.96 0.95 4.05
C ARG A 28 -9.47 0.95 3.93
N ASN A 29 -10.04 2.06 3.45
CA ASN A 29 -11.49 2.18 3.33
C ASN A 29 -12.04 1.18 2.33
N SER A 30 -11.32 0.96 1.22
CA SER A 30 -11.72 -0.02 0.23
C SER A 30 -11.74 -1.42 0.82
N ARG A 31 -10.71 -1.78 1.58
CA ARG A 31 -10.65 -3.11 2.19
C ARG A 31 -11.71 -3.31 3.27
N LEU A 32 -11.96 -2.26 4.06
CA LEU A 32 -13.02 -2.33 5.07
C LEU A 32 -14.40 -2.50 4.43
N THR A 33 -14.63 -1.81 3.31
CA THR A 33 -15.88 -1.96 2.57
C THR A 33 -16.04 -3.39 2.06
N GLN A 34 -14.98 -3.96 1.52
CA GLN A 34 -15.00 -5.34 1.04
C GLN A 34 -15.27 -6.32 2.18
N LEU A 35 -14.63 -6.09 3.32
CA LEU A 35 -14.81 -6.95 4.49
C LEU A 35 -16.25 -6.92 4.98
N ARG A 36 -16.85 -5.74 5.01
CA ARG A 36 -18.25 -5.59 5.39
C ARG A 36 -19.17 -6.30 4.41
N ALA A 37 -18.86 -6.19 3.11
CA ALA A 37 -19.68 -6.83 2.08
C ALA A 37 -19.66 -8.34 2.21
N ILE A 38 -18.52 -8.94 2.58
CA ILE A 38 -18.44 -10.37 2.80
C ILE A 38 -19.39 -10.80 3.91
N GLY A 39 -19.41 -10.03 5.01
CA GLY A 39 -20.28 -10.34 6.12
C GLY A 39 -21.77 -10.23 5.80
N GLU A 40 -22.12 -9.31 4.89
CA GLU A 40 -23.52 -9.06 4.55
C GLU A 40 -24.04 -9.96 3.45
N ALA A 41 -23.17 -10.32 2.49
CA ALA A 41 -23.62 -11.03 1.30
C ALA A 41 -24.08 -12.46 1.61
N GLY A 42 -23.41 -13.12 2.53
CA GLY A 42 -23.77 -14.47 2.92
C GLY A 42 -23.71 -15.47 1.78
N GLN A 43 -22.89 -15.23 0.78
CA GLN A 43 -22.79 -16.08 -0.40
C GLN A 43 -21.46 -16.83 -0.38
N GLY A 44 -21.47 -17.99 -1.02
CA GLY A 44 -20.29 -18.83 -1.08
C GLY A 44 -20.20 -19.75 0.11
N THR A 45 -19.18 -20.60 0.10
CA THR A 45 -18.97 -21.49 1.22
C THR A 45 -18.32 -20.73 2.37
N GLU A 46 -18.49 -21.27 3.55
CA GLU A 46 -17.89 -20.69 4.73
C GLU A 46 -16.38 -20.64 4.61
N GLU A 47 -15.81 -21.68 4.01
CA GLU A 47 -14.36 -21.74 3.82
C GLU A 47 -13.85 -20.64 2.90
N VAL A 48 -14.57 -20.40 1.79
CA VAL A 48 -14.20 -19.36 0.86
C VAL A 48 -14.32 -17.98 1.52
N MET A 49 -15.41 -17.75 2.23
CA MET A 49 -15.63 -16.49 2.93
C MET A 49 -14.57 -16.25 4.00
N SER A 50 -14.19 -17.30 4.72
CA SER A 50 -13.16 -17.20 5.74
C SER A 50 -11.81 -16.86 5.12
N ALA A 51 -11.47 -17.49 3.98
CA ALA A 51 -10.21 -17.20 3.29
C ALA A 51 -10.16 -15.77 2.78
N GLN A 52 -11.29 -15.28 2.25
CA GLN A 52 -11.36 -13.89 1.78
C GLN A 52 -11.20 -12.91 2.93
N ARG A 53 -11.86 -13.20 4.06
CA ARG A 53 -11.74 -12.36 5.23
C ARG A 53 -10.32 -12.33 5.76
N ASP A 54 -9.67 -13.49 5.82
CA ASP A 54 -8.30 -13.56 6.29
C ASP A 54 -7.36 -12.75 5.43
N THR A 55 -7.54 -12.81 4.11
CA THR A 55 -6.72 -12.03 3.19
C THR A 55 -6.90 -10.54 3.41
N LEU A 56 -8.15 -10.09 3.54
CA LEU A 56 -8.43 -8.68 3.76
C LEU A 56 -7.87 -8.20 5.09
N GLU A 57 -8.00 -9.02 6.13
CA GLU A 57 -7.49 -8.65 7.44
C GLU A 57 -5.97 -8.57 7.44
N ARG A 58 -5.30 -9.45 6.69
CA ARG A 58 -3.85 -9.39 6.57
C ARG A 58 -3.41 -8.11 5.87
N VAL A 59 -4.11 -7.76 4.77
CA VAL A 59 -3.79 -6.52 4.05
C VAL A 59 -4.04 -5.31 4.94
N LEU A 60 -5.12 -5.32 5.72
CA LEU A 60 -5.40 -4.22 6.64
C LEU A 60 -4.28 -4.04 7.66
N LYS A 61 -3.73 -5.13 8.17
CA LYS A 61 -2.59 -5.05 9.09
C LYS A 61 -1.37 -4.46 8.39
N GLU A 62 -1.15 -4.82 7.14
CA GLU A 62 -0.03 -4.28 6.37
C GLU A 62 -0.22 -2.79 6.12
N ILE A 63 -1.45 -2.36 5.90
CA ILE A 63 -1.75 -0.94 5.73
C ILE A 63 -1.48 -0.18 7.02
N GLU A 64 -1.91 -0.72 8.16
CA GLU A 64 -1.64 -0.07 9.45
C GLU A 64 -0.15 0.03 9.72
N ALA A 65 0.60 -1.02 9.40
CA ALA A 65 2.06 -0.98 9.54
C ALA A 65 2.67 0.08 8.63
N ALA A 66 2.09 0.26 7.44
CA ALA A 66 2.58 1.30 6.53
C ALA A 66 2.33 2.69 7.09
N PHE A 67 1.19 2.92 7.72
CA PHE A 67 0.95 4.20 8.40
C PHE A 67 2.02 4.46 9.46
N THR A 68 2.40 3.43 10.22
CA THR A 68 3.45 3.56 11.22
C THR A 68 4.77 3.96 10.57
N ARG A 69 5.10 3.38 9.42
CA ARG A 69 6.34 3.73 8.71
C ARG A 69 6.31 5.16 8.19
N VAL A 70 5.14 5.66 7.80
CA VAL A 70 5.03 7.08 7.43
C VAL A 70 5.34 7.95 8.63
N GLU A 71 4.82 7.58 9.81
CA GLU A 71 5.04 8.35 11.02
C GLU A 71 6.50 8.36 11.44
N ASP A 72 7.20 7.24 11.31
CA ASP A 72 8.59 7.16 11.78
C ASP A 72 9.61 7.47 10.67
N GLY A 73 9.14 7.80 9.47
CA GLY A 73 10.02 8.24 8.41
C GLY A 73 10.66 7.13 7.60
N SER A 74 10.30 5.88 7.83
CA SER A 74 10.91 4.75 7.12
C SER A 74 10.10 4.30 5.91
N TYR A 75 8.98 4.95 5.64
CA TYR A 75 8.14 4.57 4.51
C TYR A 75 8.92 4.65 3.20
N GLY A 76 8.72 3.67 2.32
CA GLY A 76 9.35 3.66 1.00
C GLY A 76 10.70 2.98 0.96
N VAL A 77 11.15 2.45 2.09
CA VAL A 77 12.40 1.69 2.15
C VAL A 77 12.04 0.21 2.21
N CYS A 78 12.67 -0.58 1.33
CA CYS A 78 12.43 -2.01 1.28
C CYS A 78 12.94 -2.67 2.56
N LEU A 79 12.08 -3.45 3.21
CA LEU A 79 12.48 -4.12 4.45
C LEU A 79 13.43 -5.29 4.20
N GLY A 80 13.54 -5.74 2.94
CA GLY A 80 14.41 -6.85 2.61
C GLY A 80 15.82 -6.43 2.27
N CYS A 81 16.00 -5.33 1.54
CA CYS A 81 17.32 -4.94 1.06
C CYS A 81 17.70 -3.50 1.41
N SER A 82 16.82 -2.77 2.08
CA SER A 82 17.04 -1.38 2.50
C SER A 82 17.18 -0.39 1.36
N MET A 83 16.90 -0.80 0.13
CA MET A 83 16.89 0.11 -1.01
C MET A 83 15.54 0.81 -1.10
N THR A 84 15.52 1.94 -1.79
CA THR A 84 14.29 2.67 -2.00
C THR A 84 13.34 1.87 -2.91
N ILE A 85 12.08 1.78 -2.51
CA ILE A 85 11.04 1.17 -3.34
C ILE A 85 10.62 2.22 -4.38
N PRO A 86 10.54 1.84 -5.67
CA PRO A 86 10.15 2.82 -6.69
C PRO A 86 8.78 3.45 -6.41
N VAL A 87 8.66 4.73 -6.73
CA VAL A 87 7.42 5.47 -6.51
C VAL A 87 6.26 4.80 -7.26
N GLU A 88 6.52 4.32 -8.47
CA GLU A 88 5.48 3.66 -9.26
C GLU A 88 4.87 2.46 -8.54
N ARG A 89 5.71 1.72 -7.83
CA ARG A 89 5.22 0.57 -7.07
C ARG A 89 4.41 1.03 -5.86
N LEU A 90 4.85 2.09 -5.21
CA LEU A 90 4.14 2.64 -4.05
C LEU A 90 2.80 3.26 -4.45
N GLU A 91 2.69 3.76 -5.67
CA GLU A 91 1.42 4.30 -6.15
C GLU A 91 0.38 3.20 -6.35
N ILE A 92 0.82 2.02 -6.74
CA ILE A 92 -0.08 0.89 -6.99
C ILE A 92 -0.32 0.12 -5.70
N LEU A 93 0.73 -0.09 -4.91
CA LEU A 93 0.66 -0.86 -3.68
C LEU A 93 1.24 -0.03 -2.55
N PRO A 94 0.48 0.94 -2.04
CA PRO A 94 1.05 1.85 -1.03
C PRO A 94 1.42 1.17 0.29
N HIS A 95 0.92 -0.03 0.54
CA HIS A 95 1.24 -0.77 1.76
C HIS A 95 2.39 -1.76 1.59
N THR A 96 3.02 -1.79 0.40
CA THR A 96 4.07 -2.78 0.17
C THR A 96 5.29 -2.52 1.04
N ARG A 97 5.91 -3.60 1.49
CA ARG A 97 7.11 -3.56 2.33
C ARG A 97 8.37 -3.88 1.53
N PHE A 98 8.22 -4.40 0.32
CA PHE A 98 9.34 -4.94 -0.44
C PHE A 98 9.36 -4.38 -1.85
N CYS A 99 10.56 -4.19 -2.38
CA CYS A 99 10.74 -3.96 -3.80
C CYS A 99 10.41 -5.27 -4.55
N VAL A 100 10.32 -5.19 -5.88
CA VAL A 100 9.94 -6.37 -6.67
C VAL A 100 10.88 -7.54 -6.47
N PRO A 101 12.23 -7.36 -6.59
CA PRO A 101 13.12 -8.50 -6.38
C PRO A 101 12.97 -9.16 -5.01
N CYS A 102 12.80 -8.36 -3.94
CA CYS A 102 12.66 -8.91 -2.61
C CYS A 102 11.31 -9.59 -2.43
N GLN A 103 10.27 -9.06 -3.03
CA GLN A 103 8.96 -9.70 -2.97
C GLN A 103 9.00 -11.07 -3.63
N ARG A 104 9.68 -11.17 -4.76
CA ARG A 104 9.84 -12.45 -5.44
C ARG A 104 10.62 -13.44 -4.59
N ALA A 105 11.63 -12.97 -3.87
CA ALA A 105 12.45 -13.83 -3.04
C ALA A 105 11.68 -14.39 -1.85
N THR A 106 10.64 -13.67 -1.39
CA THR A 106 9.85 -14.12 -0.24
C THR A 106 8.60 -14.91 -0.65
N ALA A 107 8.33 -14.97 -1.95
CA ALA A 107 7.12 -15.63 -2.46
C ALA A 107 7.25 -17.15 -2.43
#